data_f2de72a9a90649085c6590add972ead9
#
_entry.id   f2de72a9a90649085c6590add972ead9
#
_cell.length_a   1.000
_cell.length_b   1.000
_cell.length_c   1.000
_cell.angle_alpha   90.00
_cell.angle_beta   90.00
_cell.angle_gamma   90.00
#
_symmetry.space_group_name_H-M   'P 1'
#
loop_
_entity.id
_entity.type
_entity.pdbx_description
1 polymer ?
#
loop_
_entity_poly.entity_id
_entity_poly.type
_entity_poly.pdbx_seq_one_letter_code
_entity_poly.pdbx_strand_id
1 'polypeptide(L)'
;MSILDVDNQPFEGMALERHINEALRVTRPGGPLFEFSNAFFKRVFKPQLLNLENIPDEPCLFIGNHSLFATDGYILAPLMWMEERRFLRALADRALWHPLTERFLLSQGAVVGHPEVCSALMNHGCDLMVFPGGAHEATKTQEQRYQLQWKERYGFLRMAAAHNYPIVPMAIVGPDEFYDHAVEGHDVPDTPVGQILKNLGLINDRTRRDLIPPLPLGALGSPFPKPQYCYIQFGEPQRPQGRGGKPPGMQTLKKLRLELAGQIETMLEELFALRDEDRNQQSCVRSLLTQ
;
A
#
# COMPACT_ATOMS: atom_id res chain seq x y z
N MET A 1 3.04 0.59 -27.11
CA MET A 1 2.40 -0.03 -25.95
C MET A 1 2.82 0.82 -24.77
N SER A 2 1.90 1.49 -24.09
CA SER A 2 2.22 2.33 -22.91
C SER A 2 2.68 1.43 -21.78
N ILE A 3 3.52 1.95 -20.87
CA ILE A 3 3.92 1.26 -19.63
C ILE A 3 2.68 0.87 -18.81
N LEU A 4 1.58 1.63 -18.92
CA LEU A 4 0.30 1.39 -18.26
C LEU A 4 -0.63 0.41 -19.03
N ASP A 5 -0.29 -0.02 -20.24
CA ASP A 5 -1.05 -1.03 -21.00
C ASP A 5 -0.67 -2.48 -20.64
N VAL A 6 0.17 -2.68 -19.66
CA VAL A 6 0.67 -4.01 -19.24
C VAL A 6 -0.40 -4.85 -18.52
N ASP A 7 -1.52 -4.24 -18.10
CA ASP A 7 -2.64 -4.89 -17.39
C ASP A 7 -3.31 -6.04 -18.15
N ASN A 8 -3.11 -6.14 -19.47
CA ASN A 8 -3.77 -7.14 -20.32
C ASN A 8 -2.88 -8.32 -20.70
N GLN A 9 -1.63 -8.39 -20.25
CA GLN A 9 -0.78 -9.56 -20.53
C GLN A 9 -0.82 -10.53 -19.35
N PRO A 10 -1.19 -11.80 -19.56
CA PRO A 10 -1.17 -12.80 -18.51
C PRO A 10 0.26 -12.95 -17.99
N PHE A 11 0.40 -12.92 -16.65
CA PHE A 11 1.64 -13.22 -15.96
C PHE A 11 1.60 -14.71 -15.60
N GLU A 12 2.07 -15.56 -16.52
CA GLU A 12 1.85 -17.00 -16.51
C GLU A 12 3.13 -17.77 -16.85
N GLY A 13 3.09 -19.07 -16.63
CA GLY A 13 4.14 -20.01 -17.00
C GLY A 13 5.51 -19.67 -16.42
N MET A 14 6.57 -19.79 -17.22
CA MET A 14 7.96 -19.59 -16.76
C MET A 14 8.23 -18.20 -16.16
N ALA A 15 7.54 -17.16 -16.61
CA ALA A 15 7.71 -15.83 -16.05
C ALA A 15 7.17 -15.74 -14.62
N LEU A 16 6.02 -16.35 -14.35
CA LEU A 16 5.43 -16.45 -13.01
C LEU A 16 6.29 -17.32 -12.09
N GLU A 17 6.72 -18.50 -12.56
CA GLU A 17 7.60 -19.39 -11.80
C GLU A 17 8.93 -18.72 -11.44
N ARG A 18 9.55 -18.01 -12.38
CA ARG A 18 10.77 -17.24 -12.11
C ARG A 18 10.52 -16.19 -11.03
N HIS A 19 9.43 -15.44 -11.12
CA HIS A 19 9.10 -14.41 -10.14
C HIS A 19 8.88 -15.00 -8.74
N ILE A 20 8.16 -16.11 -8.64
CA ILE A 20 7.97 -16.84 -7.36
C ILE A 20 9.33 -17.24 -6.78
N ASN A 21 10.19 -17.87 -7.60
CA ASN A 21 11.50 -18.31 -7.14
C ASN A 21 12.39 -17.15 -6.68
N GLU A 22 12.39 -16.04 -7.41
CA GLU A 22 13.14 -14.84 -7.04
C GLU A 22 12.56 -14.19 -5.77
N ALA A 23 11.23 -14.12 -5.66
CA ALA A 23 10.56 -13.62 -4.48
C ALA A 23 10.93 -14.43 -3.22
N LEU A 24 10.92 -15.73 -3.29
CA LEU A 24 11.28 -16.61 -2.16
C LEU A 24 12.77 -16.55 -1.76
N ARG A 25 13.65 -16.20 -2.69
CA ARG A 25 15.10 -16.01 -2.40
C ARG A 25 15.38 -14.76 -1.59
N VAL A 26 14.51 -13.74 -1.67
CA VAL A 26 14.69 -12.50 -0.91
C VAL A 26 14.12 -12.72 0.50
N THR A 27 14.98 -12.99 1.46
CA THR A 27 14.59 -13.28 2.86
C THR A 27 14.67 -12.06 3.78
N ARG A 28 15.24 -10.98 3.31
CA ARG A 28 15.35 -9.70 4.04
C ARG A 28 15.41 -8.54 3.04
N PRO A 29 14.90 -7.36 3.40
CA PRO A 29 15.11 -6.18 2.58
C PRO A 29 16.59 -5.82 2.55
N GLY A 30 17.05 -5.21 1.49
CA GLY A 30 18.46 -4.96 1.35
C GLY A 30 18.83 -3.71 0.58
N GLY A 31 20.07 -3.28 0.83
CA GLY A 31 20.77 -2.22 0.13
C GLY A 31 20.82 -0.90 0.89
N PRO A 32 21.86 -0.06 0.60
CA PRO A 32 22.06 1.23 1.26
C PRO A 32 20.85 2.18 1.14
N LEU A 33 20.09 2.06 0.04
CA LEU A 33 18.90 2.86 -0.20
C LEU A 33 17.79 2.55 0.80
N PHE A 34 17.64 1.28 1.20
CA PHE A 34 16.65 0.87 2.21
C PHE A 34 16.96 1.50 3.58
N GLU A 35 18.22 1.43 4.01
CA GLU A 35 18.65 2.01 5.28
C GLU A 35 18.54 3.53 5.28
N PHE A 36 18.96 4.16 4.18
CA PHE A 36 18.84 5.61 4.00
C PHE A 36 17.38 6.06 3.99
N SER A 37 16.51 5.37 3.25
CA SER A 37 15.08 5.71 3.20
C SER A 37 14.42 5.60 4.58
N ASN A 38 14.72 4.55 5.35
CA ASN A 38 14.21 4.40 6.71
C ASN A 38 14.67 5.56 7.63
N ALA A 39 15.95 5.91 7.61
CA ALA A 39 16.48 7.03 8.40
C ALA A 39 15.83 8.37 7.99
N PHE A 40 15.65 8.59 6.68
CA PHE A 40 14.96 9.76 6.14
C PHE A 40 13.50 9.81 6.61
N PHE A 41 12.75 8.74 6.44
CA PHE A 41 11.34 8.68 6.83
C PHE A 41 11.15 8.89 8.33
N LYS A 42 11.97 8.26 9.17
CA LYS A 42 11.95 8.48 10.63
C LYS A 42 12.23 9.94 11.00
N ARG A 43 13.16 10.59 10.32
CA ARG A 43 13.51 11.99 10.60
C ARG A 43 12.44 12.97 10.14
N VAL A 44 11.86 12.75 8.96
CA VAL A 44 10.95 13.70 8.30
C VAL A 44 9.51 13.48 8.76
N PHE A 45 9.01 12.25 8.71
CA PHE A 45 7.60 11.94 8.95
C PHE A 45 7.32 11.43 10.36
N LYS A 46 8.36 11.13 11.15
CA LYS A 46 8.27 10.64 12.54
C LYS A 46 7.19 9.57 12.72
N PRO A 47 7.24 8.48 11.95
CA PRO A 47 6.21 7.47 11.99
C PRO A 47 6.11 6.84 13.38
N GLN A 48 4.86 6.60 13.82
CA GLN A 48 4.53 5.94 15.08
C GLN A 48 3.75 4.67 14.78
N LEU A 49 4.16 3.55 15.37
CA LEU A 49 3.44 2.28 15.36
C LEU A 49 2.65 2.15 16.66
N LEU A 50 1.34 1.89 16.57
CA LEU A 50 0.44 1.80 17.72
C LEU A 50 -0.22 0.41 17.74
N ASN A 51 -0.47 -0.09 18.95
CA ASN A 51 -1.13 -1.38 19.22
C ASN A 51 -0.38 -2.57 18.56
N LEU A 52 0.96 -2.57 18.66
CA LEU A 52 1.80 -3.66 18.16
C LEU A 52 1.48 -5.01 18.82
N GLU A 53 0.96 -5.00 20.02
CA GLU A 53 0.49 -6.17 20.76
C GLU A 53 -0.65 -6.93 20.06
N ASN A 54 -1.37 -6.30 19.14
CA ASN A 54 -2.39 -6.95 18.33
C ASN A 54 -1.81 -7.81 17.21
N ILE A 55 -0.51 -7.70 16.94
CA ILE A 55 0.13 -8.48 15.86
C ILE A 55 0.50 -9.86 16.41
N PRO A 56 -0.08 -10.97 15.89
CA PRO A 56 0.31 -12.32 16.31
C PRO A 56 1.76 -12.63 15.99
N ASP A 57 2.40 -13.51 16.78
CA ASP A 57 3.77 -13.98 16.52
C ASP A 57 3.91 -14.77 15.21
N GLU A 58 2.81 -15.39 14.77
CA GLU A 58 2.77 -16.14 13.51
C GLU A 58 2.68 -15.22 12.28
N PRO A 59 3.00 -15.72 11.07
CA PRO A 59 2.88 -14.95 9.83
C PRO A 59 1.46 -14.46 9.58
N CYS A 60 1.33 -13.20 9.14
CA CYS A 60 0.05 -12.51 9.00
C CYS A 60 -0.16 -11.94 7.58
N LEU A 61 -1.43 -11.70 7.26
CA LEU A 61 -1.82 -10.86 6.15
C LEU A 61 -2.24 -9.47 6.68
N PHE A 62 -1.41 -8.47 6.48
CA PHE A 62 -1.70 -7.08 6.84
C PHE A 62 -2.54 -6.42 5.76
N ILE A 63 -3.65 -5.77 6.16
CA ILE A 63 -4.52 -5.05 5.24
C ILE A 63 -4.82 -3.64 5.76
N GLY A 64 -4.94 -2.65 4.89
CA GLY A 64 -5.20 -1.27 5.31
C GLY A 64 -5.78 -0.39 4.21
N ASN A 65 -6.00 0.88 4.57
CA ASN A 65 -6.21 1.96 3.62
C ASN A 65 -4.89 2.25 2.90
N HIS A 66 -4.97 2.66 1.64
CA HIS A 66 -3.79 2.94 0.81
C HIS A 66 -3.65 4.43 0.55
N SER A 67 -2.45 4.93 0.67
CA SER A 67 -2.16 6.34 0.41
C SER A 67 -1.83 6.62 -1.06
N LEU A 68 -1.90 7.89 -1.41
CA LEU A 68 -1.45 8.38 -2.71
C LEU A 68 0.01 7.96 -2.98
N PHE A 69 0.29 7.51 -4.20
CA PHE A 69 1.59 6.99 -4.65
C PHE A 69 2.13 5.81 -3.84
N ALA A 70 1.29 5.12 -3.05
CA ALA A 70 1.70 4.00 -2.20
C ALA A 70 2.81 4.37 -1.18
N THR A 71 2.86 5.62 -0.74
CA THR A 71 3.91 6.11 0.18
C THR A 71 3.85 5.45 1.56
N ASP A 72 2.68 5.01 1.99
CA ASP A 72 2.46 4.19 3.18
C ASP A 72 3.29 2.89 3.20
N GLY A 73 3.29 2.15 2.09
CA GLY A 73 4.05 0.91 1.98
C GLY A 73 5.56 1.14 2.09
N TYR A 74 6.05 2.23 1.51
CA TYR A 74 7.47 2.61 1.60
C TYR A 74 7.90 3.05 3.01
N ILE A 75 6.96 3.51 3.84
CA ILE A 75 7.24 3.87 5.24
C ILE A 75 7.08 2.63 6.14
N LEU A 76 5.98 1.89 6.00
CA LEU A 76 5.65 0.78 6.89
C LEU A 76 6.62 -0.40 6.75
N ALA A 77 6.96 -0.82 5.53
CA ALA A 77 7.79 -2.02 5.35
C ALA A 77 9.18 -1.90 6.00
N PRO A 78 9.93 -0.77 5.85
CA PRO A 78 11.17 -0.58 6.58
C PRO A 78 11.00 -0.53 8.11
N LEU A 79 9.94 0.10 8.60
CA LEU A 79 9.69 0.17 10.05
C LEU A 79 9.46 -1.21 10.65
N MET A 80 8.58 -2.01 10.05
CA MET A 80 8.29 -3.37 10.51
C MET A 80 9.54 -4.25 10.52
N TRP A 81 10.42 -4.09 9.53
CA TRP A 81 11.70 -4.80 9.54
C TRP A 81 12.65 -4.33 10.64
N MET A 82 12.75 -3.02 10.84
CA MET A 82 13.72 -2.46 11.78
C MET A 82 13.28 -2.61 13.25
N GLU A 83 11.99 -2.49 13.52
CA GLU A 83 11.43 -2.50 14.87
C GLU A 83 10.94 -3.88 15.29
N GLU A 84 10.21 -4.59 14.41
CA GLU A 84 9.56 -5.86 14.72
C GLU A 84 10.26 -7.07 14.10
N ARG A 85 11.31 -6.86 13.28
CA ARG A 85 11.99 -7.91 12.51
C ARG A 85 11.07 -8.69 11.57
N ARG A 86 9.98 -8.08 11.16
CA ARG A 86 8.99 -8.67 10.23
C ARG A 86 9.21 -8.13 8.81
N PHE A 87 9.49 -9.04 7.89
CA PHE A 87 9.71 -8.70 6.49
C PHE A 87 8.40 -8.76 5.71
N LEU A 88 7.71 -7.64 5.57
CA LEU A 88 6.46 -7.56 4.84
C LEU A 88 6.66 -7.70 3.33
N ARG A 89 5.90 -8.61 2.71
CA ARG A 89 5.85 -8.82 1.27
C ARG A 89 4.68 -8.03 0.70
N ALA A 90 4.96 -6.83 0.21
CA ALA A 90 3.94 -5.92 -0.31
C ALA A 90 3.43 -6.39 -1.69
N LEU A 91 2.11 -6.56 -1.81
CA LEU A 91 1.49 -6.88 -3.10
C LEU A 91 1.38 -5.62 -3.96
N ALA A 92 2.16 -5.56 -5.02
CA ALA A 92 2.23 -4.44 -5.93
C ALA A 92 1.44 -4.73 -7.22
N ASP A 93 0.89 -3.65 -7.81
CA ASP A 93 0.22 -3.74 -9.10
C ASP A 93 1.19 -4.18 -10.20
N ARG A 94 0.69 -4.97 -11.14
CA ARG A 94 1.49 -5.50 -12.24
C ARG A 94 2.11 -4.40 -13.11
N ALA A 95 1.45 -3.27 -13.28
CA ALA A 95 1.95 -2.15 -14.07
C ALA A 95 3.31 -1.60 -13.60
N LEU A 96 3.69 -1.85 -12.34
CA LEU A 96 4.98 -1.44 -11.78
C LEU A 96 6.14 -2.37 -12.19
N TRP A 97 5.84 -3.56 -12.74
CA TRP A 97 6.84 -4.57 -13.05
C TRP A 97 7.39 -4.41 -14.47
N HIS A 98 8.64 -3.95 -14.51
CA HIS A 98 9.42 -3.78 -15.73
C HIS A 98 10.83 -4.35 -15.48
N PRO A 99 11.57 -4.86 -16.47
CA PRO A 99 12.92 -5.39 -16.30
C PRO A 99 13.90 -4.47 -15.54
N LEU A 100 13.69 -3.15 -15.61
CA LEU A 100 14.50 -2.16 -14.89
C LEU A 100 14.09 -1.99 -13.42
N THR A 101 12.83 -2.24 -13.06
CA THR A 101 12.29 -2.03 -11.71
C THR A 101 12.18 -3.33 -10.91
N GLU A 102 12.05 -4.49 -11.56
CA GLU A 102 11.79 -5.78 -10.93
C GLU A 102 12.78 -6.11 -9.80
N ARG A 103 14.09 -6.02 -10.08
CA ARG A 103 15.12 -6.32 -9.07
C ARG A 103 15.06 -5.38 -7.87
N PHE A 104 14.78 -4.10 -8.11
CA PHE A 104 14.63 -3.11 -7.05
C PHE A 104 13.38 -3.43 -6.21
N LEU A 105 12.22 -3.60 -6.83
CA LEU A 105 10.97 -3.91 -6.14
C LEU A 105 11.08 -5.19 -5.30
N LEU A 106 11.62 -6.26 -5.85
CA LEU A 106 11.87 -7.51 -5.11
C LEU A 106 12.80 -7.30 -3.91
N SER A 107 13.86 -6.51 -4.07
CA SER A 107 14.80 -6.22 -2.97
C SER A 107 14.15 -5.44 -1.83
N GLN A 108 13.09 -4.67 -2.11
CA GLN A 108 12.29 -3.95 -1.10
C GLN A 108 11.17 -4.81 -0.50
N GLY A 109 11.00 -6.06 -0.94
CA GLY A 109 9.93 -6.95 -0.50
C GLY A 109 8.66 -6.90 -1.34
N ALA A 110 8.56 -6.02 -2.33
CA ALA A 110 7.40 -5.98 -3.20
C ALA A 110 7.34 -7.24 -4.09
N VAL A 111 6.13 -7.72 -4.36
CA VAL A 111 5.84 -8.86 -5.23
C VAL A 111 4.59 -8.58 -6.06
N VAL A 112 4.45 -9.26 -7.20
CA VAL A 112 3.22 -9.14 -8.00
C VAL A 112 2.03 -9.67 -7.22
N GLY A 113 0.93 -8.92 -7.22
CA GLY A 113 -0.33 -9.31 -6.61
C GLY A 113 -1.05 -10.43 -7.38
N HIS A 114 -0.42 -11.61 -7.46
CA HIS A 114 -0.94 -12.79 -8.15
C HIS A 114 -1.26 -13.92 -7.16
N PRO A 115 -2.40 -14.65 -7.29
CA PRO A 115 -2.78 -15.70 -6.34
C PRO A 115 -1.71 -16.76 -6.09
N GLU A 116 -1.01 -17.22 -7.12
CA GLU A 116 0.05 -18.23 -6.98
C GLU A 116 1.28 -17.68 -6.26
N VAL A 117 1.64 -16.41 -6.48
CA VAL A 117 2.73 -15.74 -5.75
C VAL A 117 2.37 -15.65 -4.27
N CYS A 118 1.16 -15.18 -3.96
CA CYS A 118 0.67 -15.08 -2.58
C CYS A 118 0.67 -16.47 -1.90
N SER A 119 0.13 -17.48 -2.60
CA SER A 119 0.09 -18.86 -2.09
C SER A 119 1.47 -19.43 -1.80
N ALA A 120 2.43 -19.22 -2.70
CA ALA A 120 3.81 -19.66 -2.51
C ALA A 120 4.46 -18.99 -1.29
N LEU A 121 4.29 -17.69 -1.12
CA LEU A 121 4.83 -16.94 0.01
C LEU A 121 4.17 -17.34 1.34
N MET A 122 2.84 -17.50 1.36
CA MET A 122 2.11 -17.96 2.55
C MET A 122 2.52 -19.37 2.96
N ASN A 123 2.73 -20.29 2.01
CA ASN A 123 3.24 -21.63 2.28
C ASN A 123 4.67 -21.62 2.88
N HIS A 124 5.44 -20.55 2.65
CA HIS A 124 6.77 -20.37 3.23
C HIS A 124 6.75 -19.54 4.53
N GLY A 125 5.58 -19.24 5.08
CA GLY A 125 5.46 -18.48 6.32
C GLY A 125 5.90 -17.03 6.20
N CYS A 126 5.66 -16.38 5.06
CA CYS A 126 5.97 -14.97 4.86
C CYS A 126 4.82 -14.07 5.32
N ASP A 127 5.14 -12.95 5.95
CA ASP A 127 4.17 -11.86 6.15
C ASP A 127 3.83 -11.20 4.81
N LEU A 128 2.54 -11.02 4.54
CA LEU A 128 2.07 -10.32 3.36
C LEU A 128 1.40 -9.00 3.76
N MET A 129 1.53 -8.00 2.89
CA MET A 129 0.84 -6.72 3.03
C MET A 129 0.07 -6.45 1.75
N VAL A 130 -1.21 -6.16 1.88
CA VAL A 130 -2.10 -5.82 0.77
C VAL A 130 -2.99 -4.64 1.12
N PHE A 131 -3.14 -3.77 0.15
CA PHE A 131 -4.12 -2.69 0.18
C PHE A 131 -5.27 -3.08 -0.77
N PRO A 132 -6.44 -3.50 -0.25
CA PRO A 132 -7.50 -4.04 -1.10
C PRO A 132 -8.05 -3.06 -2.13
N GLY A 133 -7.95 -1.75 -1.89
CA GLY A 133 -8.28 -0.70 -2.87
C GLY A 133 -7.32 -0.63 -4.05
N GLY A 134 -6.05 -1.06 -3.86
CA GLY A 134 -5.02 -1.13 -4.90
C GLY A 134 -4.79 0.19 -5.61
N ALA A 135 -4.54 0.14 -6.93
CA ALA A 135 -4.24 1.32 -7.72
C ALA A 135 -5.30 2.44 -7.61
N HIS A 136 -6.58 2.12 -7.42
CA HIS A 136 -7.62 3.15 -7.27
C HIS A 136 -7.44 4.00 -6.00
N GLU A 137 -6.98 3.40 -4.89
CA GLU A 137 -6.64 4.18 -3.69
C GLU A 137 -5.32 4.93 -3.86
N ALA A 138 -4.35 4.34 -4.57
CA ALA A 138 -3.05 4.97 -4.82
C ALA A 138 -3.10 6.14 -5.83
N THR A 139 -4.22 6.28 -6.57
CA THR A 139 -4.45 7.36 -7.55
C THR A 139 -5.73 8.15 -7.28
N LYS A 140 -6.28 8.02 -6.08
CA LYS A 140 -7.54 8.68 -5.66
C LYS A 140 -7.45 10.20 -5.75
N THR A 141 -8.61 10.84 -5.83
CA THR A 141 -8.72 12.30 -5.78
C THR A 141 -8.46 12.84 -4.36
N GLN A 142 -8.22 14.14 -4.25
CA GLN A 142 -8.01 14.77 -2.95
C GLN A 142 -9.22 14.63 -2.01
N GLU A 143 -10.45 14.65 -2.56
CA GLU A 143 -11.68 14.44 -1.80
C GLU A 143 -11.87 13.02 -1.29
N GLN A 144 -11.19 12.05 -1.91
CA GLN A 144 -11.26 10.64 -1.56
C GLN A 144 -10.18 10.20 -0.55
N ARG A 145 -9.41 11.14 0.02
CA ARG A 145 -8.42 10.84 1.06
C ARG A 145 -9.05 10.03 2.19
N TYR A 146 -8.33 9.01 2.64
CA TYR A 146 -8.74 8.10 3.72
C TYR A 146 -10.01 7.29 3.48
N GLN A 147 -10.64 7.37 2.30
CA GLN A 147 -11.79 6.55 1.95
C GLN A 147 -11.35 5.18 1.45
N LEU A 148 -11.91 4.12 2.02
CA LEU A 148 -11.68 2.74 1.58
C LEU A 148 -12.38 2.48 0.25
N GLN A 149 -11.63 2.19 -0.81
CA GLN A 149 -12.17 1.91 -2.15
C GLN A 149 -12.04 0.43 -2.52
N TRP A 150 -12.39 -0.46 -1.60
CA TRP A 150 -12.19 -1.91 -1.75
C TRP A 150 -13.10 -2.56 -2.78
N LYS A 151 -14.18 -1.88 -3.20
CA LYS A 151 -15.16 -2.41 -4.16
C LYS A 151 -15.60 -3.83 -3.75
N GLU A 152 -15.92 -4.71 -4.71
CA GLU A 152 -16.29 -6.12 -4.47
C GLU A 152 -15.03 -7.05 -4.48
N ARG A 153 -13.95 -6.63 -3.83
CA ARG A 153 -12.70 -7.40 -3.77
C ARG A 153 -12.68 -8.30 -2.55
N TYR A 154 -12.66 -9.61 -2.77
CA TYR A 154 -12.65 -10.66 -1.74
C TYR A 154 -11.42 -11.58 -1.85
N GLY A 155 -10.50 -11.30 -2.78
CA GLY A 155 -9.34 -12.14 -3.05
C GLY A 155 -8.45 -12.35 -1.83
N PHE A 156 -8.18 -11.30 -1.07
CA PHE A 156 -7.37 -11.35 0.14
C PHE A 156 -8.00 -12.22 1.24
N LEU A 157 -9.33 -12.17 1.42
CA LEU A 157 -10.05 -12.99 2.39
C LEU A 157 -10.02 -14.48 2.02
N ARG A 158 -10.19 -14.78 0.73
CA ARG A 158 -10.10 -16.16 0.23
C ARG A 158 -8.70 -16.72 0.41
N MET A 159 -7.68 -15.91 0.14
CA MET A 159 -6.30 -16.30 0.30
C MET A 159 -5.94 -16.57 1.76
N ALA A 160 -6.32 -15.67 2.66
CA ALA A 160 -6.13 -15.86 4.10
C ALA A 160 -6.86 -17.12 4.60
N ALA A 161 -8.11 -17.36 4.14
CA ALA A 161 -8.84 -18.56 4.48
C ALA A 161 -8.18 -19.86 3.99
N ALA A 162 -7.65 -19.86 2.75
CA ALA A 162 -7.00 -21.02 2.16
C ALA A 162 -5.73 -21.43 2.89
N HIS A 163 -5.01 -20.46 3.45
CA HIS A 163 -3.74 -20.67 4.15
C HIS A 163 -3.84 -20.56 5.68
N ASN A 164 -5.05 -20.39 6.22
CA ASN A 164 -5.30 -20.18 7.65
C ASN A 164 -4.52 -19.00 8.25
N TYR A 165 -4.30 -17.94 7.46
CA TYR A 165 -3.59 -16.74 7.90
C TYR A 165 -4.49 -15.82 8.72
N PRO A 166 -4.00 -15.28 9.84
CA PRO A 166 -4.67 -14.16 10.50
C PRO A 166 -4.55 -12.91 9.60
N ILE A 167 -5.65 -12.18 9.53
CA ILE A 167 -5.71 -10.88 8.87
C ILE A 167 -5.58 -9.82 9.97
N VAL A 168 -4.55 -9.00 9.89
CA VAL A 168 -4.33 -7.85 10.78
C VAL A 168 -4.76 -6.59 10.05
N PRO A 169 -5.88 -5.96 10.42
CA PRO A 169 -6.27 -4.67 9.86
C PRO A 169 -5.33 -3.57 10.38
N MET A 170 -5.01 -2.61 9.54
CA MET A 170 -4.18 -1.46 9.90
C MET A 170 -4.77 -0.17 9.33
N ALA A 171 -4.74 0.90 10.13
CA ALA A 171 -5.08 2.24 9.70
C ALA A 171 -3.82 3.09 9.58
N ILE A 172 -3.71 3.87 8.51
CA ILE A 172 -2.54 4.70 8.22
C ILE A 172 -3.00 6.13 7.97
N VAL A 173 -2.50 7.08 8.79
CA VAL A 173 -2.76 8.52 8.69
C VAL A 173 -1.45 9.27 8.48
N GLY A 174 -1.49 10.31 7.68
CA GLY A 174 -0.37 11.18 7.32
C GLY A 174 0.02 11.09 5.85
N PRO A 175 0.35 9.91 5.28
CA PRO A 175 0.82 9.79 3.90
C PRO A 175 -0.12 10.38 2.83
N ASP A 176 -1.43 10.33 3.02
CA ASP A 176 -2.41 10.96 2.12
C ASP A 176 -2.30 12.50 2.09
N GLU A 177 -1.65 13.10 3.08
CA GLU A 177 -1.48 14.54 3.21
C GLU A 177 -0.06 15.01 2.82
N PHE A 178 0.79 14.11 2.33
CA PHE A 178 2.14 14.49 1.87
C PHE A 178 2.11 15.40 0.65
N TYR A 179 1.05 15.30 -0.15
CA TYR A 179 0.86 16.09 -1.34
C TYR A 179 -0.59 16.56 -1.46
N ASP A 180 -0.78 17.80 -1.86
CA ASP A 180 -2.03 18.23 -2.47
C ASP A 180 -2.01 17.93 -3.96
N HIS A 181 -3.15 18.10 -4.63
CA HIS A 181 -3.27 17.85 -6.05
C HIS A 181 -3.28 19.20 -6.80
N ALA A 182 -2.22 19.47 -7.56
CA ALA A 182 -2.20 20.62 -8.45
C ALA A 182 -3.19 20.41 -9.62
N VAL A 183 -3.32 19.16 -10.05
CA VAL A 183 -4.28 18.70 -11.06
C VAL A 183 -4.69 17.28 -10.69
N GLU A 184 -5.99 17.01 -10.70
CA GLU A 184 -6.49 15.64 -10.47
C GLU A 184 -6.07 14.70 -11.59
N GLY A 185 -5.85 13.40 -11.25
CA GLY A 185 -5.27 12.43 -12.19
C GLY A 185 -6.04 12.29 -13.50
N HIS A 186 -7.39 12.29 -13.43
CA HIS A 186 -8.24 12.17 -14.61
C HIS A 186 -8.17 13.38 -15.56
N ASP A 187 -7.72 14.54 -15.08
CA ASP A 187 -7.55 15.78 -15.86
C ASP A 187 -6.12 15.93 -16.42
N VAL A 188 -5.14 15.20 -15.88
CA VAL A 188 -3.73 15.27 -16.32
C VAL A 188 -3.57 15.14 -17.83
N PRO A 189 -4.27 14.21 -18.54
CA PRO A 189 -4.13 14.06 -19.99
C PRO A 189 -4.48 15.30 -20.82
N ASP A 190 -5.26 16.22 -20.25
CA ASP A 190 -5.75 17.44 -20.91
C ASP A 190 -4.87 18.66 -20.58
N THR A 191 -3.80 18.48 -19.79
CA THR A 191 -2.81 19.51 -19.45
C THR A 191 -1.60 19.51 -20.37
N PRO A 192 -0.77 20.58 -20.37
CA PRO A 192 0.52 20.58 -21.05
C PRO A 192 1.45 19.43 -20.61
N VAL A 193 1.44 19.06 -19.31
CA VAL A 193 2.18 17.91 -18.80
C VAL A 193 1.65 16.62 -19.42
N GLY A 194 0.34 16.44 -19.51
CA GLY A 194 -0.29 15.30 -20.15
C GLY A 194 0.12 15.17 -21.62
N GLN A 195 0.23 16.28 -22.36
CA GLN A 195 0.71 16.26 -23.76
C GLN A 195 2.17 15.79 -23.83
N ILE A 196 3.03 16.21 -22.91
CA ILE A 196 4.41 15.72 -22.82
C ILE A 196 4.42 14.22 -22.54
N LEU A 197 3.61 13.74 -21.59
CA LEU A 197 3.52 12.31 -21.26
C LEU A 197 3.00 11.48 -22.45
N LYS A 198 2.05 12.01 -23.24
CA LYS A 198 1.57 11.38 -24.50
C LYS A 198 2.71 11.31 -25.55
N ASN A 199 3.44 12.40 -25.72
CA ASN A 199 4.56 12.45 -26.68
C ASN A 199 5.71 11.48 -26.30
N LEU A 200 5.92 11.25 -25.01
CA LEU A 200 6.87 10.27 -24.48
C LEU A 200 6.33 8.83 -24.50
N GLY A 201 5.07 8.63 -24.91
CA GLY A 201 4.42 7.30 -24.93
C GLY A 201 4.13 6.72 -23.55
N LEU A 202 4.19 7.53 -22.49
CA LEU A 202 3.89 7.10 -21.11
C LEU A 202 2.40 6.94 -20.89
N ILE A 203 1.57 7.77 -21.53
CA ILE A 203 0.11 7.64 -21.58
C ILE A 203 -0.36 7.72 -23.03
N ASN A 204 -1.54 7.18 -23.31
CA ASN A 204 -2.19 7.26 -24.61
C ASN A 204 -3.73 7.34 -24.43
N ASP A 205 -4.49 7.42 -25.52
CA ASP A 205 -5.95 7.56 -25.46
C ASP A 205 -6.67 6.30 -24.93
N ARG A 206 -5.96 5.16 -24.79
CA ARG A 206 -6.47 3.93 -24.19
C ARG A 206 -6.11 3.82 -22.69
N THR A 207 -5.24 4.70 -22.20
CA THR A 207 -4.84 4.72 -20.80
C THR A 207 -6.06 5.03 -19.93
N ARG A 208 -6.30 4.22 -18.94
CA ARG A 208 -7.41 4.40 -18.00
C ARG A 208 -7.18 5.67 -17.16
N ARG A 209 -8.03 6.67 -17.37
CA ARG A 209 -7.91 7.98 -16.72
C ARG A 209 -8.04 7.89 -15.19
N ASP A 210 -8.80 6.91 -14.69
CA ASP A 210 -9.01 6.66 -13.26
C ASP A 210 -7.79 6.02 -12.56
N LEU A 211 -6.75 5.67 -13.31
CA LEU A 211 -5.48 5.14 -12.80
C LEU A 211 -4.29 6.08 -13.05
N ILE A 212 -4.54 7.23 -13.64
CA ILE A 212 -3.48 8.25 -13.80
C ILE A 212 -3.33 8.95 -12.46
N PRO A 213 -2.11 9.00 -11.88
CA PRO A 213 -1.90 9.71 -10.63
C PRO A 213 -2.05 11.22 -10.82
N PRO A 214 -2.52 11.95 -9.80
CA PRO A 214 -2.60 13.40 -9.83
C PRO A 214 -1.20 14.03 -9.94
N LEU A 215 -1.13 15.29 -10.37
CA LEU A 215 0.10 16.07 -10.29
C LEU A 215 0.30 16.53 -8.83
N PRO A 216 1.37 16.06 -8.16
CA PRO A 216 1.55 16.35 -6.74
C PRO A 216 2.04 17.79 -6.50
N LEU A 217 1.54 18.38 -5.42
CA LEU A 217 1.98 19.65 -4.88
C LEU A 217 2.36 19.47 -3.42
N GLY A 218 3.65 19.43 -3.13
CA GLY A 218 4.18 19.20 -1.79
C GLY A 218 4.48 20.48 -1.01
N ALA A 219 5.44 20.39 -0.10
CA ALA A 219 5.81 21.49 0.78
C ALA A 219 6.16 22.78 0.01
N LEU A 220 5.52 23.89 0.39
CA LEU A 220 5.69 25.21 -0.24
C LEU A 220 5.50 25.19 -1.77
N GLY A 221 4.60 24.35 -2.28
CA GLY A 221 4.35 24.25 -3.71
C GLY A 221 5.44 23.50 -4.51
N SER A 222 6.32 22.80 -3.85
CA SER A 222 7.43 22.05 -4.44
C SER A 222 7.05 20.58 -4.71
N PRO A 223 7.89 19.80 -5.43
CA PRO A 223 7.71 18.36 -5.57
C PRO A 223 8.11 17.54 -4.33
N PHE A 224 8.62 18.18 -3.27
CA PHE A 224 9.00 17.49 -2.03
C PHE A 224 7.79 17.27 -1.13
N PRO A 225 7.64 16.08 -0.50
CA PRO A 225 6.49 15.80 0.33
C PRO A 225 6.41 16.75 1.54
N LYS A 226 5.20 17.12 1.91
CA LYS A 226 4.95 17.83 3.17
C LYS A 226 5.37 16.94 4.34
N PRO A 227 6.13 17.45 5.33
CA PRO A 227 6.61 16.65 6.45
C PRO A 227 5.50 16.39 7.49
N GLN A 228 4.36 15.83 7.06
CA GLN A 228 3.30 15.40 7.95
C GLN A 228 3.78 14.26 8.87
N TYR A 229 3.22 14.19 10.09
CA TYR A 229 3.44 13.02 10.93
C TYR A 229 2.72 11.81 10.33
N CYS A 230 3.29 10.62 10.55
CA CYS A 230 2.71 9.38 10.07
C CYS A 230 2.33 8.50 11.27
N TYR A 231 1.10 8.03 11.30
CA TYR A 231 0.57 7.14 12.35
C TYR A 231 0.08 5.86 11.70
N ILE A 232 0.43 4.74 12.30
CA ILE A 232 0.05 3.41 11.83
C ILE A 232 -0.46 2.63 13.04
N GLN A 233 -1.73 2.26 13.03
CA GLN A 233 -2.37 1.53 14.12
C GLN A 233 -2.79 0.15 13.63
N PHE A 234 -2.50 -0.88 14.43
CA PHE A 234 -2.89 -2.25 14.15
C PHE A 234 -4.12 -2.62 14.97
N GLY A 235 -5.15 -3.17 14.29
CA GLY A 235 -6.38 -3.62 14.91
C GLY A 235 -6.32 -5.10 15.28
N GLU A 236 -7.40 -5.56 15.94
CA GLU A 236 -7.56 -6.95 16.36
C GLU A 236 -7.53 -7.91 15.16
N PRO A 237 -6.69 -8.97 15.20
CA PRO A 237 -6.55 -9.90 14.09
C PRO A 237 -7.82 -10.74 13.91
N GLN A 238 -8.17 -11.01 12.66
CA GLN A 238 -9.32 -11.85 12.32
C GLN A 238 -8.91 -13.01 11.42
N ARG A 239 -9.52 -14.19 11.66
CA ARG A 239 -9.32 -15.36 10.80
C ARG A 239 -10.57 -15.66 10.02
N PRO A 240 -10.51 -15.68 8.67
CA PRO A 240 -11.62 -16.09 7.86
C PRO A 240 -11.84 -17.61 7.96
N GLN A 241 -12.79 -18.01 8.76
CA GLN A 241 -13.12 -19.43 8.98
C GLN A 241 -14.40 -19.83 8.26
N GLY A 242 -14.35 -20.98 7.59
CA GLY A 242 -15.54 -21.64 7.07
C GLY A 242 -16.14 -22.62 8.08
N ARG A 243 -17.35 -23.10 7.83
CA ARG A 243 -18.02 -24.09 8.68
C ARG A 243 -17.64 -25.51 8.23
N GLY A 244 -17.27 -26.38 9.20
CA GLY A 244 -17.02 -27.80 8.95
C GLY A 244 -15.86 -28.08 7.98
N GLY A 245 -14.76 -27.29 8.04
CA GLY A 245 -13.59 -27.50 7.20
C GLY A 245 -13.75 -27.03 5.74
N LYS A 246 -14.89 -26.43 5.38
CA LYS A 246 -15.12 -25.85 4.05
C LYS A 246 -14.66 -24.39 4.00
N PRO A 247 -14.24 -23.89 2.82
CA PRO A 247 -13.94 -22.46 2.65
C PRO A 247 -15.14 -21.58 3.02
N PRO A 248 -14.93 -20.35 3.51
CA PRO A 248 -16.03 -19.45 3.86
C PRO A 248 -16.85 -19.09 2.62
N GLY A 249 -18.18 -19.13 2.77
CA GLY A 249 -19.12 -18.74 1.72
C GLY A 249 -19.14 -17.21 1.51
N MET A 250 -19.71 -16.76 0.39
CA MET A 250 -19.75 -15.32 0.03
C MET A 250 -20.39 -14.44 1.10
N GLN A 251 -21.43 -14.89 1.80
CA GLN A 251 -22.05 -14.12 2.88
C GLN A 251 -21.09 -13.91 4.05
N THR A 252 -20.33 -14.95 4.44
CA THR A 252 -19.30 -14.85 5.48
C THR A 252 -18.19 -13.90 5.05
N LEU A 253 -17.74 -13.99 3.79
CA LEU A 253 -16.70 -13.08 3.26
C LEU A 253 -17.19 -11.62 3.21
N LYS A 254 -18.44 -11.38 2.81
CA LYS A 254 -19.05 -10.03 2.83
C LYS A 254 -19.10 -9.45 4.24
N LYS A 255 -19.56 -10.25 5.20
CA LYS A 255 -19.63 -9.85 6.61
C LYS A 255 -18.24 -9.49 7.15
N LEU A 256 -17.27 -10.39 6.99
CA LEU A 256 -15.90 -10.18 7.45
C LEU A 256 -15.22 -8.96 6.79
N ARG A 257 -15.46 -8.75 5.48
CA ARG A 257 -14.97 -7.56 4.79
C ARG A 257 -15.51 -6.27 5.40
N LEU A 258 -16.80 -6.21 5.74
CA LEU A 258 -17.42 -5.05 6.39
C LEU A 258 -16.89 -4.85 7.81
N GLU A 259 -16.70 -5.92 8.58
CA GLU A 259 -16.12 -5.86 9.93
C GLU A 259 -14.70 -5.31 9.90
N LEU A 260 -13.85 -5.78 8.98
CA LEU A 260 -12.48 -5.30 8.81
C LEU A 260 -12.44 -3.83 8.33
N ALA A 261 -13.32 -3.46 7.40
CA ALA A 261 -13.43 -2.07 6.95
C ALA A 261 -13.86 -1.15 8.10
N GLY A 262 -14.88 -1.54 8.87
CA GLY A 262 -15.34 -0.78 10.02
C GLY A 262 -14.28 -0.63 11.12
N GLN A 263 -13.46 -1.65 11.37
CA GLN A 263 -12.31 -1.51 12.28
C GLN A 263 -11.31 -0.47 11.77
N ILE A 264 -10.98 -0.49 10.48
CA ILE A 264 -10.03 0.48 9.90
C ILE A 264 -10.61 1.88 9.97
N GLU A 265 -11.90 2.08 9.66
CA GLU A 265 -12.57 3.37 9.74
C GLU A 265 -12.56 3.92 11.18
N THR A 266 -12.84 3.07 12.19
CA THR A 266 -12.75 3.46 13.61
C THR A 266 -11.32 3.87 13.99
N MET A 267 -10.32 3.09 13.60
CA MET A 267 -8.91 3.42 13.86
C MET A 267 -8.48 4.71 13.15
N LEU A 268 -8.99 4.99 11.95
CA LEU A 268 -8.74 6.27 11.26
C LEU A 268 -9.27 7.45 12.06
N GLU A 269 -10.47 7.35 12.65
CA GLU A 269 -11.04 8.40 13.51
C GLU A 269 -10.17 8.63 14.77
N GLU A 270 -9.71 7.56 15.42
CA GLU A 270 -8.78 7.66 16.57
C GLU A 270 -7.46 8.33 16.18
N LEU A 271 -6.90 7.95 15.03
CA LEU A 271 -5.65 8.52 14.54
C LEU A 271 -5.80 9.99 14.10
N PHE A 272 -6.97 10.40 13.60
CA PHE A 272 -7.24 11.81 13.31
C PHE A 272 -7.21 12.64 14.58
N ALA A 273 -7.80 12.15 15.67
CA ALA A 273 -7.77 12.84 16.96
C ALA A 273 -6.33 13.00 17.47
N LEU A 274 -5.53 11.93 17.42
CA LEU A 274 -4.11 11.95 17.81
C LEU A 274 -3.29 12.92 16.92
N ARG A 275 -3.49 12.88 15.62
CA ARG A 275 -2.84 13.79 14.67
C ARG A 275 -3.15 15.25 14.98
N ASP A 276 -4.41 15.57 15.28
CA ASP A 276 -4.84 16.94 15.54
C ASP A 276 -4.29 17.45 16.88
N GLU A 277 -4.14 16.57 17.87
CA GLU A 277 -3.43 16.88 19.12
C GLU A 277 -1.96 17.21 18.87
N ASP A 278 -1.25 16.36 18.15
CA ASP A 278 0.18 16.54 17.82
C ASP A 278 0.41 17.79 16.94
N ARG A 279 -0.53 18.13 16.05
CA ARG A 279 -0.47 19.36 15.24
C ARG A 279 -0.43 20.62 16.10
N ASN A 280 -1.14 20.65 17.20
CA ASN A 280 -1.14 21.78 18.13
C ASN A 280 0.21 21.95 18.85
N GLN A 281 1.04 20.92 18.88
CA GLN A 281 2.34 20.90 19.56
C GLN A 281 3.53 20.99 18.60
N GLN A 282 3.30 21.02 17.29
CA GLN A 282 4.39 21.06 16.30
C GLN A 282 5.11 22.41 16.24
N SER A 283 6.36 22.40 15.79
CA SER A 283 7.13 23.63 15.62
C SER A 283 6.58 24.52 14.51
N CYS A 284 6.76 25.86 14.63
CA CYS A 284 6.32 26.81 13.60
C CYS A 284 6.87 26.46 12.20
N VAL A 285 8.10 25.97 12.09
CA VAL A 285 8.69 25.57 10.81
C VAL A 285 7.95 24.38 10.20
N ARG A 286 7.63 23.36 11.01
CA ARG A 286 6.85 22.21 10.52
C ARG A 286 5.44 22.65 10.12
N SER A 287 4.79 23.48 10.93
CA SER A 287 3.46 24.00 10.62
C SER A 287 3.44 24.73 9.26
N LEU A 288 4.47 25.53 8.97
CA LEU A 288 4.58 26.22 7.68
C LEU A 288 4.79 25.24 6.50
N LEU A 289 5.57 24.16 6.70
CA LEU A 289 5.86 23.18 5.64
C LEU A 289 4.71 22.19 5.40
N THR A 290 3.75 22.10 6.31
CA THR A 290 2.59 21.19 6.25
C THR A 290 1.30 21.86 5.76
N GLN A 291 1.32 23.14 5.52
CA GLN A 291 0.22 23.92 4.90
C GLN A 291 0.15 23.72 3.36
#